data_ec5d7675e4a0f9c7d27a94866755f4c8
#
_entry.id   ec5d7675e4a0f9c7d27a94866755f4c8
#
_cell.length_a   1.000
_cell.length_b   1.000
_cell.length_c   1.000
_cell.angle_alpha   90.00
_cell.angle_beta   90.00
_cell.angle_gamma   90.00
#
_symmetry.space_group_name_H-M   'P 1'
#
loop_
_entity.id
_entity.type
_entity.pdbx_description
1 polymer ?
#
loop_
_entity_poly.entity_id
_entity_poly.type
_entity_poly.pdbx_seq_one_letter_code
_entity_poly.pdbx_strand_id
1 'polypeptide(L)'
;MTPAITHEELLTWNCESADFWKAHLNANPALLLLPCGIGGNADVQAFVRHIWGAELVWSQVITGQPLTDYDVWPTGPLNALFEMHIRAVHNFRRLLDSPDHGWDEMTVDYPWRKPETPKPTPRKALAHVLLHSQRHWAQLSTLVRAAGFPSGFLGDLLFSSGLE
;
A
#
# COMPACT_ATOMS: atom_id res chain seq x y z
N MET A 1 12.05 -24.40 -8.78
CA MET A 1 12.75 -23.64 -7.73
C MET A 1 11.70 -22.75 -7.07
N THR A 2 11.41 -22.93 -5.79
CA THR A 2 10.48 -22.07 -5.07
C THR A 2 11.09 -20.68 -4.98
N PRO A 3 10.38 -19.58 -5.30
CA PRO A 3 10.90 -18.23 -5.11
C PRO A 3 11.22 -18.00 -3.63
N ALA A 4 12.24 -17.22 -3.34
CA ALA A 4 12.67 -16.93 -1.96
C ALA A 4 11.62 -16.14 -1.17
N ILE A 5 10.82 -15.32 -1.86
CA ILE A 5 9.66 -14.57 -1.32
C ILE A 5 8.58 -14.57 -2.39
N THR A 6 7.36 -14.92 -2.01
CA THR A 6 6.19 -14.91 -2.89
C THR A 6 5.44 -13.58 -2.82
N HIS A 7 4.58 -13.31 -3.79
CA HIS A 7 3.67 -12.15 -3.74
C HIS A 7 2.61 -12.29 -2.64
N GLU A 8 2.24 -13.53 -2.30
CA GLU A 8 1.30 -13.82 -1.21
C GLU A 8 1.88 -13.44 0.15
N GLU A 9 3.15 -13.82 0.39
CA GLU A 9 3.88 -13.42 1.60
C GLU A 9 4.02 -11.90 1.70
N LEU A 10 4.34 -11.22 0.60
CA LEU A 10 4.40 -9.75 0.56
C LEU A 10 3.03 -9.11 0.82
N LEU A 11 1.95 -9.68 0.28
CA LEU A 11 0.59 -9.17 0.49
C LEU A 11 0.15 -9.36 1.94
N THR A 12 0.44 -10.53 2.54
CA THR A 12 0.16 -10.80 3.95
C THR A 12 0.87 -9.79 4.85
N TRP A 13 2.16 -9.59 4.64
CA TRP A 13 2.94 -8.58 5.37
C TRP A 13 2.36 -7.15 5.22
N ASN A 14 1.91 -6.81 4.01
CA ASN A 14 1.28 -5.50 3.77
C ASN A 14 -0.05 -5.35 4.53
N CYS A 15 -0.89 -6.38 4.55
CA CYS A 15 -2.14 -6.39 5.31
C CYS A 15 -1.90 -6.23 6.81
N GLU A 16 -0.97 -6.97 7.39
CA GLU A 16 -0.59 -6.88 8.80
C GLU A 16 -0.09 -5.47 9.16
N SER A 17 0.72 -4.86 8.30
CA SER A 17 1.19 -3.49 8.48
C SER A 17 0.03 -2.48 8.44
N ALA A 18 -0.88 -2.63 7.50
CA ALA A 18 -2.05 -1.76 7.36
C ALA A 18 -2.99 -1.87 8.57
N ASP A 19 -3.26 -3.09 9.05
CA ASP A 19 -4.07 -3.34 10.24
C ASP A 19 -3.44 -2.75 11.50
N PHE A 20 -2.12 -2.92 11.67
CA PHE A 20 -1.37 -2.31 12.76
C PHE A 20 -1.53 -0.79 12.76
N TRP A 21 -1.28 -0.14 11.63
CA TRP A 21 -1.37 1.31 11.54
C TRP A 21 -2.79 1.83 11.71
N LYS A 22 -3.79 1.12 11.18
CA LYS A 22 -5.19 1.44 11.44
C LYS A 22 -5.51 1.43 12.93
N ALA A 23 -5.12 0.37 13.64
CA ALA A 23 -5.35 0.22 15.08
C ALA A 23 -4.62 1.32 15.87
N HIS A 24 -3.34 1.57 15.56
CA HIS A 24 -2.53 2.58 16.25
C HIS A 24 -3.08 4.01 16.07
N LEU A 25 -3.47 4.37 14.85
CA LEU A 25 -4.03 5.70 14.55
C LEU A 25 -5.45 5.88 15.13
N ASN A 26 -6.27 4.82 15.17
CA ASN A 26 -7.57 4.86 15.85
C ASN A 26 -7.42 5.06 17.37
N ALA A 27 -6.42 4.44 17.99
CA ALA A 27 -6.12 4.64 19.41
C ALA A 27 -5.54 6.03 19.72
N ASN A 28 -4.95 6.68 18.72
CA ASN A 28 -4.27 7.97 18.85
C ASN A 28 -4.70 8.96 17.75
N PRO A 29 -5.97 9.39 17.70
CA PRO A 29 -6.51 10.16 16.57
C PRO A 29 -5.83 11.51 16.36
N ALA A 30 -5.21 12.09 17.38
CA ALA A 30 -4.45 13.33 17.27
C ALA A 30 -3.23 13.19 16.33
N LEU A 31 -2.72 11.96 16.12
CA LEU A 31 -1.62 11.69 15.18
C LEU A 31 -1.98 12.01 13.74
N LEU A 32 -3.26 11.89 13.37
CA LEU A 32 -3.72 12.18 12.00
C LEU A 32 -3.48 13.64 11.60
N LEU A 33 -3.44 14.54 12.58
CA LEU A 33 -3.24 15.98 12.37
C LEU A 33 -1.77 16.40 12.45
N LEU A 34 -0.84 15.47 12.71
CA LEU A 34 0.58 15.82 12.74
C LEU A 34 1.06 16.28 11.36
N PRO A 35 1.78 17.42 11.29
CA PRO A 35 2.43 17.86 10.06
C PRO A 35 3.36 16.76 9.53
N CYS A 36 3.23 16.41 8.24
CA CYS A 36 3.96 15.29 7.66
C CYS A 36 5.09 15.73 6.75
N GLY A 37 4.79 16.50 5.70
CA GLY A 37 5.78 16.94 4.70
C GLY A 37 6.36 15.84 3.80
N ILE A 38 6.07 14.56 4.07
CA ILE A 38 6.58 13.42 3.29
C ILE A 38 5.81 13.37 1.95
N GLY A 39 6.56 13.41 0.84
CA GLY A 39 5.95 13.33 -0.49
C GLY A 39 4.96 14.46 -0.81
N GLY A 40 5.07 15.60 -0.12
CA GLY A 40 4.15 16.73 -0.29
C GLY A 40 2.82 16.60 0.47
N ASN A 41 2.64 15.57 1.29
CA ASN A 41 1.45 15.41 2.13
C ASN A 41 1.51 16.38 3.33
N ALA A 42 0.41 17.13 3.56
CA ALA A 42 0.37 18.15 4.60
C ALA A 42 0.43 17.56 6.02
N ASP A 43 -0.28 16.47 6.23
CA ASP A 43 -0.42 15.82 7.52
C ASP A 43 -0.42 14.27 7.38
N VAL A 44 -0.46 13.58 8.51
CA VAL A 44 -0.46 12.12 8.56
C VAL A 44 -1.71 11.55 7.89
N GLN A 45 -2.87 12.20 8.03
CA GLN A 45 -4.10 11.73 7.38
C GLN A 45 -3.96 11.74 5.85
N ALA A 46 -3.43 12.82 5.28
CA ALA A 46 -3.17 12.91 3.85
C ALA A 46 -2.13 11.86 3.41
N PHE A 47 -1.12 11.60 4.24
CA PHE A 47 -0.10 10.61 3.96
C PHE A 47 -0.66 9.18 3.97
N VAL A 48 -1.49 8.82 4.95
CA VAL A 48 -2.19 7.52 4.99
C VAL A 48 -3.14 7.37 3.80
N ARG A 49 -3.88 8.43 3.46
CA ARG A 49 -4.70 8.50 2.25
C ARG A 49 -3.89 8.20 0.99
N HIS A 50 -2.67 8.75 0.90
CA HIS A 50 -1.75 8.48 -0.22
C HIS A 50 -1.34 7.00 -0.27
N ILE A 51 -1.00 6.38 0.87
CA ILE A 51 -0.56 4.98 0.92
C ILE A 51 -1.67 4.05 0.41
N TRP A 52 -2.84 4.08 1.04
CA TRP A 52 -3.96 3.19 0.67
C TRP A 52 -4.59 3.55 -0.69
N GLY A 53 -4.55 4.83 -1.07
CA GLY A 53 -4.97 5.26 -2.40
C GLY A 53 -4.04 4.73 -3.50
N ALA A 54 -2.73 4.74 -3.28
CA ALA A 54 -1.77 4.14 -4.20
C ALA A 54 -2.02 2.64 -4.38
N GLU A 55 -2.29 1.90 -3.29
CA GLU A 55 -2.66 0.49 -3.36
C GLU A 55 -3.91 0.29 -4.22
N LEU A 56 -4.96 1.08 -3.99
CA LEU A 56 -6.20 0.99 -4.75
C LEU A 56 -5.95 1.20 -6.24
N VAL A 57 -5.29 2.30 -6.60
CA VAL A 57 -5.06 2.64 -8.02
C VAL A 57 -4.17 1.61 -8.70
N TRP A 58 -3.08 1.16 -8.07
CA TRP A 58 -2.24 0.11 -8.63
C TRP A 58 -2.99 -1.22 -8.76
N SER A 59 -3.85 -1.58 -7.81
CA SER A 59 -4.69 -2.78 -7.94
C SER A 59 -5.61 -2.71 -9.16
N GLN A 60 -6.18 -1.53 -9.44
CA GLN A 60 -7.01 -1.28 -10.61
C GLN A 60 -6.21 -1.32 -11.92
N VAL A 61 -5.02 -0.69 -11.94
CA VAL A 61 -4.11 -0.75 -13.10
C VAL A 61 -3.77 -2.20 -13.46
N ILE A 62 -3.36 -2.99 -12.47
CA ILE A 62 -2.90 -4.37 -12.69
C ILE A 62 -4.05 -5.28 -13.13
N THR A 63 -5.26 -5.06 -12.62
CA THR A 63 -6.44 -5.87 -12.93
C THR A 63 -7.28 -5.34 -14.11
N GLY A 64 -6.84 -4.23 -14.74
CA GLY A 64 -7.54 -3.62 -15.86
C GLY A 64 -8.89 -3.00 -15.50
N GLN A 65 -9.09 -2.64 -14.22
CA GLN A 65 -10.33 -1.99 -13.76
C GLN A 65 -10.28 -0.48 -14.03
N PRO A 66 -11.46 0.17 -14.14
CA PRO A 66 -11.52 1.62 -14.21
C PRO A 66 -10.86 2.26 -12.99
N LEU A 67 -10.02 3.27 -13.23
CA LEU A 67 -9.32 3.97 -12.16
C LEU A 67 -10.29 4.84 -11.35
N THR A 68 -10.17 4.77 -10.05
CA THR A 68 -10.85 5.70 -9.15
C THR A 68 -10.12 7.04 -9.17
N ASP A 69 -10.83 8.11 -9.53
CA ASP A 69 -10.25 9.46 -9.54
C ASP A 69 -9.77 9.86 -8.13
N TYR A 70 -8.63 10.53 -8.08
CA TYR A 70 -8.07 11.05 -6.84
C TYR A 70 -9.02 11.98 -6.09
N ASP A 71 -9.80 12.79 -6.82
CA ASP A 71 -10.71 13.77 -6.22
C ASP A 71 -11.90 13.12 -5.50
N VAL A 72 -12.23 11.87 -5.85
CA VAL A 72 -13.29 11.10 -5.15
C VAL A 72 -12.76 10.17 -4.05
N TRP A 73 -11.44 10.14 -3.82
CA TRP A 73 -10.91 9.39 -2.69
C TRP A 73 -11.42 9.98 -1.36
N PRO A 74 -11.75 9.13 -0.37
CA PRO A 74 -12.19 9.63 0.93
C PRO A 74 -11.17 10.60 1.53
N THR A 75 -11.67 11.68 2.12
CA THR A 75 -10.90 12.64 2.94
C THR A 75 -11.36 12.63 4.39
N GLY A 76 -12.29 11.73 4.71
CA GLY A 76 -12.98 11.63 5.98
C GLY A 76 -12.26 10.75 7.02
N PRO A 77 -13.04 10.06 7.87
CA PRO A 77 -12.49 9.29 8.98
C PRO A 77 -11.61 8.13 8.49
N LEU A 78 -10.68 7.70 9.35
CA LEU A 78 -9.68 6.67 9.04
C LEU A 78 -10.29 5.37 8.47
N ASN A 79 -11.47 4.97 8.95
CA ASN A 79 -12.16 3.79 8.42
C ASN A 79 -12.54 3.95 6.93
N ALA A 80 -12.94 5.14 6.50
CA ALA A 80 -13.22 5.39 5.08
C ALA A 80 -11.95 5.33 4.22
N LEU A 81 -10.81 5.77 4.75
CA LEU A 81 -9.52 5.62 4.08
C LEU A 81 -9.13 4.15 3.98
N PHE A 82 -9.38 3.37 5.04
CA PHE A 82 -9.04 1.95 5.09
C PHE A 82 -9.85 1.10 4.08
N GLU A 83 -11.05 1.52 3.70
CA GLU A 83 -11.82 0.87 2.64
C GLU A 83 -11.07 0.83 1.29
N MET A 84 -10.20 1.80 1.02
CA MET A 84 -9.35 1.76 -0.17
C MET A 84 -8.37 0.59 -0.13
N HIS A 85 -7.77 0.34 1.05
CA HIS A 85 -6.90 -0.81 1.28
C HIS A 85 -7.67 -2.13 1.11
N ILE A 86 -8.85 -2.27 1.73
CA ILE A 86 -9.68 -3.48 1.62
C ILE A 86 -9.99 -3.79 0.15
N ARG A 87 -10.38 -2.79 -0.62
CA ARG A 87 -10.67 -2.95 -2.06
C ARG A 87 -9.42 -3.35 -2.84
N ALA A 88 -8.28 -2.74 -2.54
CA ALA A 88 -7.00 -3.09 -3.17
C ALA A 88 -6.61 -4.55 -2.90
N VAL A 89 -6.68 -4.98 -1.65
CA VAL A 89 -6.38 -6.36 -1.23
C VAL A 89 -7.32 -7.36 -1.92
N HIS A 90 -8.62 -7.05 -2.01
CA HIS A 90 -9.56 -7.89 -2.75
C HIS A 90 -9.14 -8.07 -4.22
N ASN A 91 -8.74 -6.99 -4.88
CA ASN A 91 -8.27 -7.03 -6.26
C ASN A 91 -6.97 -7.85 -6.40
N PHE A 92 -6.01 -7.65 -5.49
CA PHE A 92 -4.74 -8.39 -5.49
C PHE A 92 -4.95 -9.88 -5.26
N ARG A 93 -5.82 -10.28 -4.32
CA ARG A 93 -6.15 -11.69 -4.09
C ARG A 93 -6.78 -12.33 -5.31
N ARG A 94 -7.77 -11.69 -5.93
CA ARG A 94 -8.36 -12.20 -7.18
C ARG A 94 -7.32 -12.40 -8.27
N LEU A 95 -6.31 -11.54 -8.33
CA LEU A 95 -5.22 -11.67 -9.28
C LEU A 95 -4.30 -12.86 -8.94
N LEU A 96 -3.96 -13.03 -7.65
CA LEU A 96 -3.11 -14.14 -7.17
C LEU A 96 -3.79 -15.50 -7.29
N ASP A 97 -5.10 -15.57 -7.06
CA ASP A 97 -5.92 -16.78 -7.21
C ASP A 97 -6.17 -17.18 -8.67
N SER A 98 -5.88 -16.28 -9.61
CA SER A 98 -6.07 -16.57 -11.04
C SER A 98 -4.93 -17.45 -11.56
N PRO A 99 -5.22 -18.41 -12.45
CA PRO A 99 -4.19 -19.17 -13.15
C PRO A 99 -3.19 -18.22 -13.82
N ASP A 100 -1.95 -18.65 -13.94
CA ASP A 100 -0.90 -17.86 -14.59
C ASP A 100 -1.32 -17.38 -15.98
N HIS A 101 -1.59 -16.10 -16.13
CA HIS A 101 -2.06 -15.45 -17.35
C HIS A 101 -0.95 -14.64 -18.04
N GLY A 102 0.27 -15.12 -17.97
CA GLY A 102 1.40 -14.42 -18.60
C GLY A 102 1.87 -13.19 -17.83
N TRP A 103 1.87 -13.27 -16.52
CA TRP A 103 2.29 -12.19 -15.61
C TRP A 103 3.67 -11.59 -15.94
N ASP A 104 4.56 -12.39 -16.52
CA ASP A 104 5.90 -11.98 -16.91
C ASP A 104 6.00 -11.55 -18.39
N GLU A 105 4.98 -11.87 -19.20
CA GLU A 105 4.95 -11.60 -20.64
C GLU A 105 4.12 -10.36 -20.98
N MET A 106 3.11 -10.05 -20.18
CA MET A 106 2.27 -8.86 -20.32
C MET A 106 2.92 -7.63 -19.71
N THR A 107 2.55 -6.46 -20.19
CA THR A 107 2.91 -5.19 -19.57
C THR A 107 1.67 -4.39 -19.27
N VAL A 108 1.71 -3.61 -18.18
CA VAL A 108 0.64 -2.68 -17.81
C VAL A 108 1.06 -1.23 -18.06
N ASP A 109 0.12 -0.43 -18.55
CA ASP A 109 0.31 1.01 -18.70
C ASP A 109 -0.49 1.75 -17.62
N TYR A 110 -0.05 2.96 -17.27
CA TYR A 110 -0.70 3.79 -16.26
C TYR A 110 -0.60 5.28 -16.62
N PRO A 111 -1.63 6.08 -16.31
CA PRO A 111 -1.75 7.46 -16.82
C PRO A 111 -0.60 8.40 -16.45
N TRP A 112 0.04 8.19 -15.31
CA TRP A 112 1.16 9.04 -14.83
C TRP A 112 2.54 8.50 -15.24
N ARG A 113 2.60 7.48 -16.10
CA ARG A 113 3.87 6.94 -16.60
C ARG A 113 4.55 7.97 -17.52
N LYS A 114 5.81 8.23 -17.24
CA LYS A 114 6.63 9.03 -18.14
C LYS A 114 7.01 8.20 -19.37
N PRO A 115 7.07 8.79 -20.58
CA PRO A 115 7.36 8.06 -21.81
C PRO A 115 8.67 7.25 -21.77
N GLU A 116 9.69 7.76 -21.10
CA GLU A 116 10.99 7.13 -20.92
C GLU A 116 11.01 5.98 -19.92
N THR A 117 9.96 5.82 -19.10
CA THR A 117 9.86 4.75 -18.11
C THR A 117 9.30 3.49 -18.77
N PRO A 118 9.98 2.33 -18.65
CA PRO A 118 9.46 1.07 -19.17
C PRO A 118 8.10 0.71 -18.52
N LYS A 119 7.23 0.08 -19.32
CA LYS A 119 5.99 -0.51 -18.78
C LYS A 119 6.37 -1.71 -17.90
N PRO A 120 5.92 -1.77 -16.65
CA PRO A 120 6.18 -2.93 -15.80
C PRO A 120 5.30 -4.12 -16.20
N THR A 121 5.74 -5.32 -15.87
CA THR A 121 4.85 -6.49 -15.83
C THR A 121 3.88 -6.39 -14.64
N PRO A 122 2.72 -7.07 -14.66
CA PRO A 122 1.81 -7.14 -13.50
C PRO A 122 2.53 -7.56 -12.21
N ARG A 123 3.37 -8.60 -12.28
CA ARG A 123 4.20 -9.08 -11.16
C ARG A 123 5.08 -7.97 -10.58
N LYS A 124 5.78 -7.24 -11.44
CA LYS A 124 6.66 -6.16 -11.01
C LYS A 124 5.88 -4.98 -10.42
N ALA A 125 4.71 -4.67 -10.98
CA ALA A 125 3.85 -3.60 -10.48
C ALA A 125 3.26 -3.96 -9.09
N LEU A 126 2.85 -5.23 -8.89
CA LEU A 126 2.38 -5.70 -7.59
C LEU A 126 3.49 -5.62 -6.53
N ALA A 127 4.67 -6.16 -6.80
CA ALA A 127 5.80 -6.06 -5.88
C ALA A 127 6.13 -4.58 -5.58
N HIS A 128 6.12 -3.71 -6.62
CA HIS A 128 6.37 -2.28 -6.44
C HIS A 128 5.42 -1.64 -5.45
N VAL A 129 4.10 -1.84 -5.58
CA VAL A 129 3.13 -1.17 -4.70
C VAL A 129 3.19 -1.69 -3.27
N LEU A 130 3.40 -2.99 -3.07
CA LEU A 130 3.53 -3.55 -1.71
C LEU A 130 4.79 -3.01 -1.01
N LEU A 131 5.93 -2.96 -1.70
CA LEU A 131 7.16 -2.36 -1.18
C LEU A 131 7.05 -0.84 -0.99
N HIS A 132 6.28 -0.14 -1.84
CA HIS A 132 5.98 1.27 -1.70
C HIS A 132 5.26 1.55 -0.38
N SER A 133 4.24 0.76 -0.04
CA SER A 133 3.51 0.87 1.22
C SER A 133 4.44 0.66 2.41
N GLN A 134 5.27 -0.38 2.40
CA GLN A 134 6.21 -0.66 3.49
C GLN A 134 7.22 0.47 3.71
N ARG A 135 7.76 1.03 2.62
CA ARG A 135 8.63 2.20 2.71
C ARG A 135 7.94 3.37 3.42
N HIS A 136 6.67 3.62 3.10
CA HIS A 136 5.92 4.72 3.70
C HIS A 136 5.52 4.43 5.16
N TRP A 137 5.20 3.19 5.51
CA TRP A 137 4.98 2.82 6.91
C TRP A 137 6.22 3.02 7.78
N ALA A 138 7.41 2.71 7.27
CA ALA A 138 8.67 2.99 7.95
C ALA A 138 8.91 4.50 8.15
N GLN A 139 8.57 5.31 7.14
CA GLN A 139 8.64 6.78 7.26
C GLN A 139 7.64 7.31 8.30
N LEU A 140 6.41 6.79 8.32
CA LEU A 140 5.40 7.15 9.31
C LEU A 140 5.86 6.77 10.73
N SER A 141 6.43 5.57 10.91
CA SER A 141 7.00 5.13 12.19
C SER A 141 8.06 6.10 12.71
N THR A 142 8.93 6.59 11.84
CA THR A 142 9.95 7.58 12.19
C THR A 142 9.31 8.91 12.58
N LEU A 143 8.30 9.37 11.84
CA LEU A 143 7.61 10.63 12.09
C LEU A 143 6.90 10.63 13.46
N VAL A 144 6.09 9.59 13.73
CA VAL A 144 5.32 9.53 15.00
C VAL A 144 6.24 9.34 16.19
N ARG A 145 7.36 8.62 16.04
CA ARG A 145 8.39 8.51 17.10
C ARG A 145 9.01 9.87 17.41
N ALA A 146 9.37 10.64 16.39
CA ALA A 146 9.93 11.97 16.55
C ALA A 146 8.95 12.94 17.25
N ALA A 147 7.63 12.71 17.06
CA ALA A 147 6.58 13.47 17.72
C ALA A 147 6.27 12.99 19.17
N GLY A 148 7.02 12.02 19.71
CA GLY A 148 6.81 11.49 21.05
C GLY A 148 5.78 10.37 21.18
N PHE A 149 5.36 9.75 20.05
CA PHE A 149 4.38 8.66 20.01
C PHE A 149 5.01 7.39 19.39
N PRO A 150 5.96 6.72 20.07
CA PRO A 150 6.57 5.51 19.53
C PRO A 150 5.51 4.44 19.32
N SER A 151 5.36 3.96 18.08
CA SER A 151 4.31 3.03 17.72
C SER A 151 4.60 1.58 18.15
N GLY A 152 5.86 1.22 18.34
CA GLY A 152 6.27 -0.19 18.47
C GLY A 152 6.15 -0.99 17.19
N PHE A 153 5.92 -0.33 16.04
CA PHE A 153 5.82 -1.01 14.74
C PHE A 153 7.11 -1.75 14.40
N LEU A 154 7.01 -3.06 14.30
CA LEU A 154 8.06 -3.96 13.80
C LEU A 154 7.75 -4.26 12.34
N GLY A 155 8.13 -3.34 11.46
CA GLY A 155 7.82 -3.43 10.03
C GLY A 155 8.73 -4.38 9.23
N ASP A 156 9.44 -5.29 9.90
CA ASP A 156 10.32 -6.24 9.23
C ASP A 156 9.53 -7.45 8.73
N LEU A 157 9.75 -7.82 7.48
CA LEU A 157 9.14 -8.99 6.84
C LEU A 157 9.34 -10.28 7.66
N LEU A 158 10.47 -10.37 8.37
CA LEU A 158 10.81 -11.54 9.24
C LEU A 158 9.74 -11.82 10.31
N PHE A 159 8.97 -10.82 10.72
CA PHE A 159 7.92 -10.97 11.74
C PHE A 159 6.52 -11.16 11.15
N SER A 160 6.39 -11.25 9.84
CA SER A 160 5.11 -11.51 9.19
C SER A 160 4.73 -12.98 9.32
N SER A 161 3.45 -13.24 9.60
CA SER A 161 2.89 -14.59 9.63
C SER A 161 2.86 -15.26 8.25
N GLY A 162 3.05 -14.50 7.18
CA GLY A 162 3.11 -15.04 5.82
C GLY A 162 4.38 -15.84 5.50
N LEU A 163 5.37 -15.87 6.41
CA LEU A 163 6.65 -16.59 6.22
C LEU A 163 6.70 -17.95 6.91
N GLU A 164 5.58 -18.50 7.36
CA GLU A 164 5.53 -19.84 7.99
C GLU A 164 5.50 -21.00 6.98
#